data_6cb4d7194b32dc8b7287c911508b31f9
#
_entry.id   6cb4d7194b32dc8b7287c911508b31f9
#
_cell.length_a   1.000
_cell.length_b   1.000
_cell.length_c   1.000
_cell.angle_alpha   90.00
_cell.angle_beta   90.00
_cell.angle_gamma   90.00
#
_symmetry.space_group_name_H-M   'P 1'
#
loop_
_entity.id
_entity.type
_entity.pdbx_description
1 polymer ?
#
loop_
_entity_poly.entity_id
_entity_poly.type
_entity_poly.pdbx_seq_one_letter_code
_entity_poly.pdbx_strand_id
1 'polypeptide(L)'
;MQADTRHLALPFFDDAHRELAPRLADWAGAQQVDERDDRAACKTWVQRLGDAGWLRYCVPASAGGALERLDSRALVILRETLAFHSPLADFAFAMQGLGSGAITLAGTPAQQAAYLPAVARGEKIAAFALSEPDAGSDAGAMAMRAARAASGDGWQLDGTKTWISNGGIADFYVTFAKTDAAAGTRGITAFIVDATAAGLDSSAHIEVMAPHPLATLQFTGCGLPGDAQLGPLNGGFKLAMQTLDIFRASVAGAALGMARRALAEHPARRRVAHRFGQRPARHAQRGAGHRGAEDV
;
A
#
# COMPACT_ATOMS: atom_id res chain seq x y z
N MET A 1 -11.21 21.27 -2.53
CA MET A 1 -12.08 20.57 -1.54
C MET A 1 -11.15 19.89 -0.55
N GLN A 2 -11.34 20.10 0.76
CA GLN A 2 -10.45 19.52 1.80
C GLN A 2 -11.17 18.37 2.50
N ALA A 3 -10.41 17.31 2.83
CA ALA A 3 -10.90 16.22 3.65
C ALA A 3 -11.09 16.68 5.10
N ASP A 4 -12.05 16.06 5.83
CA ASP A 4 -12.26 16.31 7.26
C ASP A 4 -11.14 15.63 8.06
N THR A 5 -10.32 16.42 8.74
CA THR A 5 -9.17 15.96 9.53
C THR A 5 -9.39 16.05 11.05
N ARG A 6 -10.62 16.32 11.52
CA ARG A 6 -10.92 16.49 12.96
C ARG A 6 -10.53 15.28 13.81
N HIS A 7 -10.55 14.08 13.26
CA HIS A 7 -10.11 12.85 13.96
C HIS A 7 -8.63 12.87 14.34
N LEU A 8 -7.79 13.65 13.64
CA LEU A 8 -6.36 13.79 13.96
C LEU A 8 -6.11 14.55 15.28
N ALA A 9 -7.14 15.23 15.83
CA ALA A 9 -7.07 15.84 17.16
C ALA A 9 -7.13 14.82 18.31
N LEU A 10 -7.48 13.54 18.03
CA LEU A 10 -7.48 12.48 19.03
C LEU A 10 -6.07 12.24 19.58
N PRO A 11 -5.92 11.85 20.85
CA PRO A 11 -4.61 11.62 21.49
C PRO A 11 -3.82 10.44 20.88
N PHE A 12 -4.42 9.73 19.95
CA PHE A 12 -3.83 8.65 19.17
C PHE A 12 -2.79 9.14 18.15
N PHE A 13 -2.85 10.42 17.77
CA PHE A 13 -1.97 11.02 16.77
C PHE A 13 -1.04 12.05 17.40
N ASP A 14 0.23 12.00 16.99
CA ASP A 14 1.25 12.97 17.35
C ASP A 14 1.22 14.20 16.42
N ASP A 15 1.95 15.27 16.75
CA ASP A 15 1.99 16.50 15.93
C ASP A 15 2.52 16.22 14.51
N ALA A 16 3.54 15.35 14.39
CA ALA A 16 4.04 14.92 13.08
C ALA A 16 2.95 14.28 12.19
N HIS A 17 2.02 13.52 12.79
CA HIS A 17 0.88 12.96 12.07
C HIS A 17 -0.13 14.04 11.64
N ARG A 18 -0.37 15.03 12.49
CA ARG A 18 -1.29 16.14 12.20
C ARG A 18 -0.79 17.02 11.05
N GLU A 19 0.52 17.16 10.91
CA GLU A 19 1.14 17.91 9.83
C GLU A 19 1.15 17.18 8.48
N LEU A 20 1.09 15.84 8.48
CA LEU A 20 1.12 15.04 7.25
C LEU A 20 -0.09 15.31 6.35
N ALA A 21 -1.30 15.27 6.92
CA ALA A 21 -2.54 15.35 6.14
C ALA A 21 -2.66 16.67 5.34
N PRO A 22 -2.49 17.88 5.91
CA PRO A 22 -2.58 19.12 5.14
C PRO A 22 -1.47 19.23 4.10
N ARG A 23 -0.23 18.89 4.42
CA ARG A 23 0.89 18.93 3.46
C ARG A 23 0.66 18.04 2.26
N LEU A 24 0.19 16.80 2.50
CA LEU A 24 -0.12 15.88 1.41
C LEU A 24 -1.36 16.32 0.63
N ALA A 25 -2.39 16.86 1.31
CA ALA A 25 -3.61 17.33 0.65
C ALA A 25 -3.32 18.50 -0.31
N ASP A 26 -2.48 19.45 0.10
CA ASP A 26 -2.07 20.57 -0.74
C ASP A 26 -1.30 20.08 -1.97
N TRP A 27 -0.35 19.16 -1.77
CA TRP A 27 0.40 18.57 -2.87
C TRP A 27 -0.49 17.76 -3.82
N ALA A 28 -1.29 16.83 -3.29
CA ALA A 28 -2.16 15.95 -4.07
C ALA A 28 -3.25 16.74 -4.83
N GLY A 29 -3.78 17.80 -4.19
CA GLY A 29 -4.77 18.68 -4.80
C GLY A 29 -4.25 19.49 -6.00
N ALA A 30 -2.93 19.70 -6.07
CA ALA A 30 -2.28 20.39 -7.18
C ALA A 30 -1.92 19.44 -8.35
N GLN A 31 -1.99 18.12 -8.14
CA GLN A 31 -1.63 17.17 -9.20
C GLN A 31 -2.75 17.01 -10.23
N GLN A 32 -2.32 16.90 -11.47
CA GLN A 32 -3.17 16.52 -12.60
C GLN A 32 -2.49 15.36 -13.35
N VAL A 33 -3.11 14.18 -13.32
CA VAL A 33 -2.67 12.99 -14.05
C VAL A 33 -3.83 12.52 -14.91
N ASP A 34 -3.56 12.21 -16.15
CA ASP A 34 -4.53 11.57 -17.03
C ASP A 34 -4.59 10.08 -16.69
N GLU A 35 -5.68 9.64 -16.10
CA GLU A 35 -5.88 8.27 -15.61
C GLU A 35 -6.65 7.37 -16.60
N ARG A 36 -6.79 7.77 -17.87
CA ARG A 36 -7.44 6.94 -18.91
C ARG A 36 -6.66 5.68 -19.25
N ASP A 37 -5.33 5.73 -19.17
CA ASP A 37 -4.43 4.57 -19.18
C ASP A 37 -3.91 4.37 -17.76
N ASP A 38 -4.47 3.42 -17.06
CA ASP A 38 -4.18 3.17 -15.64
C ASP A 38 -2.73 2.74 -15.39
N ARG A 39 -2.10 2.04 -16.35
CA ARG A 39 -0.71 1.59 -16.27
C ARG A 39 0.26 2.75 -16.41
N ALA A 40 0.06 3.58 -17.43
CA ALA A 40 0.87 4.77 -17.64
C ALA A 40 0.67 5.78 -16.49
N ALA A 41 -0.56 5.97 -16.05
CA ALA A 41 -0.90 6.84 -14.95
C ALA A 41 -0.32 6.36 -13.62
N CYS A 42 -0.36 5.05 -13.33
CA CYS A 42 0.24 4.48 -12.13
C CYS A 42 1.75 4.71 -12.09
N LYS A 43 2.47 4.48 -13.20
CA LYS A 43 3.90 4.79 -13.32
C LYS A 43 4.17 6.28 -13.05
N THR A 44 3.34 7.16 -13.63
CA THR A 44 3.42 8.62 -13.41
C THR A 44 3.21 8.96 -11.94
N TRP A 45 2.23 8.34 -11.27
CA TRP A 45 2.00 8.55 -9.85
C TRP A 45 3.16 8.08 -8.99
N VAL A 46 3.73 6.89 -9.26
CA VAL A 46 4.92 6.39 -8.54
C VAL A 46 6.07 7.38 -8.66
N GLN A 47 6.36 7.85 -9.88
CA GLN A 47 7.43 8.84 -10.09
C GLN A 47 7.17 10.14 -9.32
N ARG A 48 5.98 10.74 -9.46
CA ARG A 48 5.64 12.00 -8.77
C ARG A 48 5.66 11.89 -7.25
N LEU A 49 5.16 10.77 -6.72
CA LEU A 49 5.21 10.48 -5.28
C LEU A 49 6.66 10.32 -4.79
N GLY A 50 7.52 9.69 -5.60
CA GLY A 50 8.96 9.57 -5.33
C GLY A 50 9.65 10.91 -5.34
N ASP A 51 9.50 11.70 -6.39
CA ASP A 51 10.10 13.04 -6.55
C ASP A 51 9.70 13.99 -5.42
N ALA A 52 8.44 13.91 -4.96
CA ALA A 52 7.94 14.70 -3.84
C ALA A 52 8.31 14.12 -2.46
N GLY A 53 8.96 12.96 -2.41
CA GLY A 53 9.42 12.32 -1.18
C GLY A 53 8.33 11.60 -0.38
N TRP A 54 7.12 11.41 -0.93
CA TRP A 54 6.04 10.72 -0.23
C TRP A 54 6.28 9.20 -0.12
N LEU A 55 6.97 8.58 -1.09
CA LEU A 55 7.31 7.15 -1.02
C LEU A 55 8.35 6.83 0.07
N ARG A 56 9.03 7.81 0.63
CA ARG A 56 9.92 7.63 1.78
C ARG A 56 9.20 7.11 3.03
N TYR A 57 7.89 7.19 3.09
CA TYR A 57 7.08 6.57 4.15
C TYR A 57 6.83 5.07 3.95
N CYS A 58 7.23 4.53 2.80
CA CYS A 58 7.12 3.10 2.48
C CYS A 58 8.33 2.27 2.91
N VAL A 59 9.44 2.89 3.33
CA VAL A 59 10.69 2.23 3.71
C VAL A 59 11.24 2.84 5.00
N PRO A 60 12.12 2.13 5.76
CA PRO A 60 12.73 2.68 6.98
C PRO A 60 13.83 3.70 6.67
N ALA A 61 14.19 4.54 7.66
CA ALA A 61 15.24 5.57 7.52
C ALA A 61 16.58 4.99 7.07
N SER A 62 16.94 3.78 7.49
CA SER A 62 18.15 3.07 7.05
C SER A 62 18.22 2.83 5.54
N ALA A 63 17.08 2.90 4.86
CA ALA A 63 16.94 2.77 3.40
C ALA A 63 16.51 4.09 2.72
N GLY A 64 16.69 5.23 3.37
CA GLY A 64 16.31 6.54 2.86
C GLY A 64 14.85 6.95 3.18
N GLY A 65 14.19 6.22 4.06
CA GLY A 65 12.83 6.52 4.52
C GLY A 65 12.71 7.81 5.34
N ALA A 66 11.48 8.23 5.56
CA ALA A 66 11.15 9.41 6.35
C ALA A 66 11.10 9.14 7.86
N LEU A 67 10.88 7.88 8.26
CA LEU A 67 10.73 7.43 9.64
C LEU A 67 11.70 6.29 9.94
N GLU A 68 12.11 6.13 11.20
CA GLU A 68 13.00 5.04 11.63
C GLU A 68 12.45 3.66 11.25
N ARG A 69 11.13 3.51 11.31
CA ARG A 69 10.39 2.29 10.94
C ARG A 69 9.05 2.65 10.32
N LEU A 70 8.42 1.70 9.65
CA LEU A 70 7.07 1.86 9.13
C LEU A 70 6.09 2.17 10.28
N ASP A 71 5.32 3.25 10.14
CA ASP A 71 4.29 3.66 11.11
C ASP A 71 2.91 3.53 10.46
N SER A 72 2.09 2.57 10.95
CA SER A 72 0.76 2.31 10.40
C SER A 72 -0.18 3.52 10.52
N ARG A 73 0.01 4.43 11.50
CA ARG A 73 -0.78 5.65 11.63
C ARG A 73 -0.46 6.63 10.50
N ALA A 74 0.83 6.81 10.20
CA ALA A 74 1.26 7.62 9.06
C ALA A 74 0.73 7.03 7.75
N LEU A 75 0.82 5.71 7.56
CA LEU A 75 0.29 5.02 6.37
C LEU A 75 -1.22 5.22 6.22
N VAL A 76 -2.00 5.15 7.31
CA VAL A 76 -3.46 5.41 7.28
C VAL A 76 -3.75 6.82 6.80
N ILE A 77 -3.07 7.84 7.38
CA ILE A 77 -3.26 9.25 7.02
C ILE A 77 -2.91 9.51 5.56
N LEU A 78 -1.74 8.99 5.12
CA LEU A 78 -1.27 9.18 3.74
C LEU A 78 -2.24 8.55 2.74
N ARG A 79 -2.69 7.33 3.00
CA ARG A 79 -3.62 6.63 2.14
C ARG A 79 -5.02 7.25 2.13
N GLU A 80 -5.53 7.67 3.29
CA GLU A 80 -6.81 8.38 3.37
C GLU A 80 -6.77 9.68 2.56
N THR A 81 -5.68 10.44 2.68
CA THR A 81 -5.52 11.71 1.98
C THR A 81 -5.36 11.50 0.47
N LEU A 82 -4.51 10.57 0.03
CA LEU A 82 -4.33 10.27 -1.38
C LEU A 82 -5.63 9.77 -2.01
N ALA A 83 -6.32 8.81 -1.39
CA ALA A 83 -7.56 8.23 -1.90
C ALA A 83 -8.70 9.25 -1.98
N PHE A 84 -8.69 10.30 -1.17
CA PHE A 84 -9.62 11.42 -1.30
C PHE A 84 -9.39 12.21 -2.60
N HIS A 85 -8.14 12.37 -3.05
CA HIS A 85 -7.79 13.12 -4.25
C HIS A 85 -7.81 12.25 -5.52
N SER A 86 -7.13 11.11 -5.49
CA SER A 86 -7.10 10.10 -6.55
C SER A 86 -6.94 8.70 -5.95
N PRO A 87 -7.90 7.78 -6.17
CA PRO A 87 -7.76 6.38 -5.78
C PRO A 87 -6.54 5.70 -6.41
N LEU A 88 -6.16 6.08 -7.64
CA LEU A 88 -4.98 5.53 -8.30
C LEU A 88 -3.67 6.03 -7.68
N ALA A 89 -3.63 7.28 -7.20
CA ALA A 89 -2.48 7.78 -6.43
C ALA A 89 -2.28 7.02 -5.12
N ASP A 90 -3.39 6.74 -4.39
CA ASP A 90 -3.35 5.87 -3.21
C ASP A 90 -2.84 4.48 -3.54
N PHE A 91 -3.36 3.89 -4.62
CA PHE A 91 -2.95 2.58 -5.07
C PHE A 91 -1.44 2.54 -5.38
N ALA A 92 -0.94 3.50 -6.17
CA ALA A 92 0.47 3.63 -6.50
C ALA A 92 1.35 3.71 -5.24
N PHE A 93 0.95 4.53 -4.26
CA PHE A 93 1.62 4.63 -2.97
C PHE A 93 1.59 3.31 -2.18
N ALA A 94 0.41 2.72 -2.03
CA ALA A 94 0.20 1.54 -1.20
C ALA A 94 0.99 0.33 -1.69
N MET A 95 1.07 0.14 -3.01
CA MET A 95 1.78 -0.99 -3.59
C MET A 95 3.29 -0.88 -3.45
N GLN A 96 3.84 0.31 -3.42
CA GLN A 96 5.26 0.51 -3.11
C GLN A 96 5.58 0.00 -1.70
N GLY A 97 4.76 0.35 -0.72
CA GLY A 97 4.94 -0.12 0.66
C GLY A 97 4.71 -1.63 0.82
N LEU A 98 3.59 -2.14 0.29
CA LEU A 98 3.25 -3.56 0.39
C LEU A 98 4.24 -4.44 -0.36
N GLY A 99 4.61 -4.06 -1.59
CA GLY A 99 5.52 -4.83 -2.44
C GLY A 99 6.95 -4.88 -1.89
N SER A 100 7.42 -3.83 -1.19
CA SER A 100 8.75 -3.78 -0.57
C SER A 100 8.76 -4.16 0.92
N GLY A 101 7.60 -4.26 1.56
CA GLY A 101 7.49 -4.46 3.02
C GLY A 101 8.16 -5.73 3.51
N ALA A 102 8.03 -6.83 2.78
CA ALA A 102 8.71 -8.08 3.13
C ALA A 102 10.25 -7.97 3.04
N ILE A 103 10.79 -7.16 2.11
CA ILE A 103 12.23 -6.88 2.01
C ILE A 103 12.68 -6.06 3.24
N THR A 104 11.87 -5.09 3.66
CA THR A 104 12.12 -4.34 4.91
C THR A 104 12.21 -5.25 6.12
N LEU A 105 11.31 -6.27 6.21
CA LEU A 105 11.19 -7.13 7.38
C LEU A 105 12.25 -8.25 7.43
N ALA A 106 12.65 -8.81 6.29
CA ALA A 106 13.45 -10.04 6.24
C ALA A 106 14.57 -10.03 5.19
N GLY A 107 14.75 -8.95 4.45
CA GLY A 107 15.81 -8.84 3.45
C GLY A 107 17.18 -8.78 4.09
N THR A 108 18.16 -9.40 3.45
CA THR A 108 19.58 -9.21 3.79
C THR A 108 19.96 -7.74 3.57
N PRO A 109 21.05 -7.24 4.19
CA PRO A 109 21.53 -5.89 3.92
C PRO A 109 21.75 -5.61 2.41
N ALA A 110 22.22 -6.59 1.66
CA ALA A 110 22.40 -6.47 0.21
C ALA A 110 21.06 -6.32 -0.52
N GLN A 111 20.06 -7.14 -0.20
CA GLN A 111 18.71 -7.05 -0.76
C GLN A 111 18.04 -5.71 -0.41
N GLN A 112 18.12 -5.29 0.87
CA GLN A 112 17.57 -3.99 1.28
C GLN A 112 18.22 -2.83 0.53
N ALA A 113 19.54 -2.83 0.38
CA ALA A 113 20.28 -1.80 -0.35
C ALA A 113 19.96 -1.77 -1.86
N ALA A 114 19.69 -2.93 -2.45
CA ALA A 114 19.41 -3.04 -3.88
C ALA A 114 17.99 -2.56 -4.28
N TYR A 115 17.00 -2.69 -3.38
CA TYR A 115 15.60 -2.43 -3.73
C TYR A 115 15.00 -1.23 -3.00
N LEU A 116 15.19 -1.10 -1.68
CA LEU A 116 14.43 -0.13 -0.88
C LEU A 116 14.72 1.34 -1.21
N PRO A 117 15.97 1.79 -1.43
CA PRO A 117 16.23 3.18 -1.80
C PRO A 117 15.60 3.57 -3.14
N ALA A 118 15.60 2.66 -4.13
CA ALA A 118 14.99 2.90 -5.43
C ALA A 118 13.45 2.96 -5.33
N VAL A 119 12.82 2.15 -4.47
CA VAL A 119 11.39 2.25 -4.13
C VAL A 119 11.08 3.60 -3.49
N ALA A 120 11.88 4.06 -2.53
CA ALA A 120 11.68 5.35 -1.85
C ALA A 120 11.75 6.55 -2.80
N ARG A 121 12.54 6.44 -3.88
CA ARG A 121 12.65 7.49 -4.91
C ARG A 121 11.69 7.32 -6.08
N GLY A 122 10.88 6.24 -6.12
CA GLY A 122 9.97 5.96 -7.24
C GLY A 122 10.67 5.47 -8.50
N GLU A 123 11.92 5.03 -8.42
CA GLU A 123 12.73 4.52 -9.52
C GLU A 123 12.44 3.05 -9.84
N LYS A 124 11.95 2.29 -8.85
CA LYS A 124 11.50 0.91 -9.00
C LYS A 124 10.08 0.73 -8.51
N ILE A 125 9.27 0.06 -9.29
CA ILE A 125 7.89 -0.30 -8.95
C ILE A 125 7.87 -1.68 -8.32
N ALA A 126 7.31 -1.78 -7.13
CA ALA A 126 7.20 -3.01 -6.37
C ALA A 126 5.84 -3.69 -6.56
N ALA A 127 5.82 -5.02 -6.46
CA ALA A 127 4.58 -5.80 -6.40
C ALA A 127 4.67 -6.93 -5.37
N PHE A 128 3.47 -7.34 -4.87
CA PHE A 128 3.32 -8.41 -3.88
C PHE A 128 2.50 -9.55 -4.49
N ALA A 129 3.16 -10.65 -4.85
CA ALA A 129 2.58 -11.77 -5.58
C ALA A 129 2.25 -12.94 -4.64
N LEU A 130 1.09 -12.85 -3.96
CA LEU A 130 0.64 -13.86 -2.99
C LEU A 130 -0.48 -14.73 -3.55
N SER A 131 -1.55 -14.11 -4.07
CA SER A 131 -2.80 -14.79 -4.46
C SER A 131 -2.64 -15.68 -5.68
N GLU A 132 -3.39 -16.79 -5.70
CA GLU A 132 -3.47 -17.72 -6.81
C GLU A 132 -4.94 -17.92 -7.24
N PRO A 133 -5.23 -18.52 -8.41
CA PRO A 133 -6.61 -18.75 -8.85
C PRO A 133 -7.48 -19.43 -7.79
N ASP A 134 -6.94 -20.45 -7.08
CA ASP A 134 -7.66 -21.22 -6.08
C ASP A 134 -7.24 -20.89 -4.63
N ALA A 135 -6.40 -19.87 -4.42
CA ALA A 135 -5.89 -19.48 -3.11
C ALA A 135 -5.89 -17.96 -2.94
N GLY A 136 -7.05 -17.41 -2.60
CA GLY A 136 -7.24 -16.00 -2.26
C GLY A 136 -7.19 -15.78 -0.75
N SER A 137 -8.36 -15.79 -0.08
CA SER A 137 -8.46 -15.60 1.37
C SER A 137 -7.71 -16.67 2.16
N ASP A 138 -7.74 -17.91 1.70
CA ASP A 138 -6.86 -18.97 2.21
C ASP A 138 -5.54 -19.00 1.43
N ALA A 139 -4.67 -18.03 1.73
CA ALA A 139 -3.35 -17.97 1.10
C ALA A 139 -2.45 -19.18 1.44
N GLY A 140 -2.77 -19.93 2.51
CA GLY A 140 -2.07 -21.17 2.87
C GLY A 140 -2.30 -22.32 1.88
N ALA A 141 -3.42 -22.28 1.15
CA ALA A 141 -3.78 -23.27 0.14
C ALA A 141 -3.01 -23.08 -1.19
N MET A 142 -2.11 -22.08 -1.32
CA MET A 142 -1.34 -21.87 -2.55
C MET A 142 -0.71 -23.15 -3.09
N ALA A 143 -0.63 -23.28 -4.42
CA ALA A 143 -0.13 -24.45 -5.13
C ALA A 143 1.21 -24.18 -5.86
N MET A 144 1.58 -22.93 -6.11
CA MET A 144 2.85 -22.55 -6.75
C MET A 144 4.03 -23.21 -6.04
N ARG A 145 4.99 -23.74 -6.79
CA ARG A 145 6.15 -24.49 -6.28
C ARG A 145 7.44 -23.75 -6.55
N ALA A 146 8.37 -23.94 -5.63
CA ALA A 146 9.77 -23.56 -5.81
C ALA A 146 10.65 -24.78 -5.48
N ALA A 147 11.48 -25.19 -6.43
CA ALA A 147 12.42 -26.28 -6.26
C ALA A 147 13.86 -25.75 -6.36
N ARG A 148 14.82 -26.46 -5.80
CA ARG A 148 16.23 -26.18 -6.06
C ARG A 148 16.54 -26.39 -7.53
N ALA A 149 17.27 -25.47 -8.14
CA ALA A 149 17.72 -25.61 -9.51
C ALA A 149 18.61 -26.88 -9.66
N ALA A 150 18.56 -27.51 -10.82
CA ALA A 150 19.34 -28.73 -11.08
C ALA A 150 20.87 -28.50 -10.93
N SER A 151 21.34 -27.27 -11.13
CA SER A 151 22.70 -26.85 -10.86
C SER A 151 23.08 -26.88 -9.36
N GLY A 152 22.09 -27.00 -8.47
CA GLY A 152 22.27 -26.93 -7.01
C GLY A 152 22.35 -25.49 -6.48
N ASP A 153 22.58 -24.51 -7.34
CA ASP A 153 22.78 -23.10 -6.95
C ASP A 153 21.66 -22.24 -7.54
N GLY A 154 20.61 -22.03 -6.75
CA GLY A 154 19.45 -21.24 -7.16
C GLY A 154 18.12 -21.96 -6.99
N TRP A 155 17.08 -21.37 -7.59
CA TRP A 155 15.70 -21.82 -7.49
C TRP A 155 15.04 -21.85 -8.86
N GLN A 156 14.07 -22.72 -9.01
CA GLN A 156 13.16 -22.76 -10.14
C GLN A 156 11.73 -22.65 -9.62
N LEU A 157 10.97 -21.69 -10.15
CA LEU A 157 9.59 -21.42 -9.78
C LEU A 157 8.64 -21.85 -10.88
N ASP A 158 7.57 -22.58 -10.51
CA ASP A 158 6.51 -23.03 -11.40
C ASP A 158 5.14 -22.83 -10.78
N GLY A 159 4.23 -22.18 -11.52
CA GLY A 159 2.87 -21.91 -11.09
C GLY A 159 2.31 -20.58 -11.56
N THR A 160 1.18 -20.20 -10.98
CA THR A 160 0.44 -19.00 -11.40
C THR A 160 0.08 -18.15 -10.20
N LYS A 161 0.34 -16.84 -10.30
CA LYS A 161 -0.19 -15.83 -9.37
C LYS A 161 -1.23 -14.99 -10.11
N THR A 162 -2.34 -14.66 -9.46
CA THR A 162 -3.40 -13.87 -10.10
C THR A 162 -3.86 -12.71 -9.21
N TRP A 163 -4.53 -11.73 -9.79
CA TRP A 163 -4.93 -10.50 -9.12
C TRP A 163 -3.73 -9.72 -8.56
N ILE A 164 -2.59 -9.76 -9.26
CA ILE A 164 -1.37 -9.14 -8.77
C ILE A 164 -1.37 -7.66 -9.16
N SER A 165 -1.48 -6.83 -8.14
CA SER A 165 -1.37 -5.39 -8.23
C SER A 165 0.01 -4.98 -8.73
N ASN A 166 0.08 -3.98 -9.61
CA ASN A 166 1.26 -3.62 -10.40
C ASN A 166 1.77 -4.74 -11.34
N GLY A 167 0.99 -5.82 -11.52
CA GLY A 167 1.33 -6.85 -12.50
C GLY A 167 1.47 -6.25 -13.91
N GLY A 168 2.55 -6.61 -14.59
CA GLY A 168 2.88 -6.10 -15.91
C GLY A 168 3.52 -4.70 -15.95
N ILE A 169 3.60 -4.00 -14.82
CA ILE A 169 4.31 -2.70 -14.71
C ILE A 169 5.41 -2.67 -13.65
N ALA A 170 5.45 -3.65 -12.75
CA ALA A 170 6.44 -3.75 -11.69
C ALA A 170 7.84 -4.06 -12.23
N ASP A 171 8.87 -3.59 -11.54
CA ASP A 171 10.27 -3.93 -11.80
C ASP A 171 10.67 -5.21 -11.06
N PHE A 172 10.00 -5.51 -9.94
CA PHE A 172 10.18 -6.74 -9.19
C PHE A 172 8.92 -7.17 -8.44
N TYR A 173 8.84 -8.45 -8.15
CA TYR A 173 7.74 -9.10 -7.43
C TYR A 173 8.28 -9.79 -6.18
N VAL A 174 7.73 -9.49 -4.99
CA VAL A 174 7.91 -10.37 -3.83
C VAL A 174 6.88 -11.50 -3.95
N THR A 175 7.38 -12.70 -4.25
CA THR A 175 6.58 -13.88 -4.61
C THR A 175 6.70 -14.96 -3.55
N PHE A 176 5.60 -15.65 -3.25
CA PHE A 176 5.53 -16.72 -2.26
C PHE A 176 5.21 -18.05 -2.95
N ALA A 177 6.01 -19.10 -2.67
CA ALA A 177 5.85 -20.41 -3.27
C ALA A 177 6.16 -21.54 -2.27
N LYS A 178 5.61 -22.74 -2.49
CA LYS A 178 5.89 -23.91 -1.68
C LYS A 178 7.25 -24.50 -2.04
N THR A 179 8.13 -24.51 -1.08
CA THR A 179 9.42 -25.25 -1.10
C THR A 179 9.29 -26.63 -0.46
N ASP A 180 8.26 -26.84 0.38
CA ASP A 180 7.84 -28.13 0.92
C ASP A 180 6.30 -28.24 0.89
N ALA A 181 5.79 -28.97 -0.09
CA ALA A 181 4.34 -29.11 -0.28
C ALA A 181 3.65 -29.87 0.88
N ALA A 182 4.37 -30.76 1.56
CA ALA A 182 3.82 -31.59 2.64
C ALA A 182 3.67 -30.80 3.96
N ALA A 183 4.44 -29.72 4.14
CA ALA A 183 4.45 -28.94 5.38
C ALA A 183 3.34 -27.88 5.47
N GLY A 184 2.42 -27.78 4.50
CA GLY A 184 1.35 -26.80 4.48
C GLY A 184 1.87 -25.36 4.44
N THR A 185 1.40 -24.50 5.34
CA THR A 185 1.88 -23.12 5.46
C THR A 185 3.33 -23.02 5.91
N ARG A 186 3.84 -24.02 6.63
CA ARG A 186 5.22 -24.07 7.08
C ARG A 186 6.20 -24.47 5.97
N GLY A 187 5.71 -24.80 4.78
CA GLY A 187 6.54 -25.11 3.61
C GLY A 187 6.60 -23.98 2.59
N ILE A 188 6.18 -22.76 2.94
CA ILE A 188 6.16 -21.60 2.03
C ILE A 188 7.41 -20.76 2.26
N THR A 189 8.08 -20.40 1.16
CA THR A 189 9.25 -19.50 1.14
C THR A 189 8.93 -18.27 0.27
N ALA A 190 9.53 -17.13 0.62
CA ALA A 190 9.44 -15.90 -0.15
C ALA A 190 10.67 -15.72 -1.06
N PHE A 191 10.44 -15.09 -2.21
CA PHE A 191 11.48 -14.82 -3.21
C PHE A 191 11.31 -13.40 -3.76
N ILE A 192 12.41 -12.74 -4.09
CA ILE A 192 12.43 -11.54 -4.90
C ILE A 192 12.62 -11.98 -6.35
N VAL A 193 11.70 -11.66 -7.22
CA VAL A 193 11.72 -12.01 -8.65
C VAL A 193 11.77 -10.73 -9.46
N ASP A 194 12.85 -10.47 -10.18
CA ASP A 194 12.91 -9.35 -11.10
C ASP A 194 11.94 -9.58 -12.28
N ALA A 195 11.31 -8.51 -12.75
CA ALA A 195 10.31 -8.61 -13.83
C ALA A 195 10.88 -9.16 -15.14
N THR A 196 12.21 -9.10 -15.31
CA THR A 196 12.94 -9.62 -16.47
C THR A 196 13.40 -11.07 -16.30
N ALA A 197 13.02 -11.75 -15.19
CA ALA A 197 13.43 -13.12 -14.95
C ALA A 197 12.94 -14.06 -16.06
N ALA A 198 13.83 -14.88 -16.60
CA ALA A 198 13.49 -15.86 -17.62
C ALA A 198 12.45 -16.85 -17.09
N GLY A 199 11.39 -17.09 -17.86
CA GLY A 199 10.29 -17.96 -17.45
C GLY A 199 9.17 -17.25 -16.65
N LEU A 200 9.25 -15.94 -16.44
CA LEU A 200 8.15 -15.11 -15.95
C LEU A 200 7.42 -14.45 -17.11
N ASP A 201 6.11 -14.63 -17.19
CA ASP A 201 5.21 -13.87 -18.06
C ASP A 201 4.19 -13.09 -17.21
N SER A 202 4.16 -11.78 -17.39
CA SER A 202 3.25 -10.85 -16.72
C SER A 202 2.32 -10.11 -17.68
N SER A 203 2.19 -10.59 -18.92
CA SER A 203 1.43 -9.95 -19.99
C SER A 203 -0.09 -10.14 -19.91
N ALA A 204 -0.57 -11.12 -19.11
CA ALA A 204 -1.99 -11.40 -18.96
C ALA A 204 -2.65 -10.37 -18.01
N HIS A 205 -3.01 -9.21 -18.57
CA HIS A 205 -3.65 -8.14 -17.82
C HIS A 205 -5.08 -8.47 -17.45
N ILE A 206 -5.51 -7.97 -16.28
CA ILE A 206 -6.88 -8.09 -15.76
C ILE A 206 -7.48 -6.70 -15.78
N GLU A 207 -8.54 -6.52 -16.55
CA GLU A 207 -9.27 -5.25 -16.62
C GLU A 207 -10.33 -5.19 -15.54
N VAL A 208 -10.39 -4.07 -14.83
CA VAL A 208 -11.35 -3.81 -13.75
C VAL A 208 -11.99 -2.44 -13.91
N MET A 209 -13.14 -2.25 -13.27
CA MET A 209 -13.91 -1.00 -13.41
C MET A 209 -13.17 0.22 -12.84
N ALA A 210 -12.42 0.06 -11.76
CA ALA A 210 -11.61 1.13 -11.18
C ALA A 210 -10.21 1.11 -11.80
N PRO A 211 -9.60 2.25 -12.15
CA PRO A 211 -8.22 2.32 -12.62
C PRO A 211 -7.28 1.63 -11.64
N HIS A 212 -6.64 0.53 -12.06
CA HIS A 212 -5.88 -0.32 -11.17
C HIS A 212 -5.07 -1.35 -11.97
N PRO A 213 -3.78 -1.17 -12.20
CA PRO A 213 -2.97 -2.13 -12.93
C PRO A 213 -2.95 -3.50 -12.24
N LEU A 214 -3.52 -4.50 -12.90
CA LEU A 214 -3.57 -5.88 -12.43
C LEU A 214 -3.11 -6.84 -13.51
N ALA A 215 -2.47 -7.94 -13.13
CA ALA A 215 -2.17 -9.04 -14.02
C ALA A 215 -2.19 -10.39 -13.34
N THR A 216 -2.29 -11.43 -14.17
CA THR A 216 -1.90 -12.80 -13.84
C THR A 216 -0.44 -12.97 -14.22
N LEU A 217 0.35 -13.56 -13.33
CA LEU A 217 1.76 -13.88 -13.53
C LEU A 217 1.88 -15.38 -13.74
N GLN A 218 2.46 -15.79 -14.86
CA GLN A 218 2.75 -17.18 -15.15
C GLN A 218 4.24 -17.44 -14.96
N PHE A 219 4.58 -18.42 -14.13
CA PHE A 219 5.94 -18.89 -13.90
C PHE A 219 6.08 -20.27 -14.53
N THR A 220 7.00 -20.40 -15.48
CA THR A 220 7.28 -21.65 -16.20
C THR A 220 8.76 -21.88 -16.21
N GLY A 221 9.22 -22.76 -15.31
CA GLY A 221 10.66 -22.99 -15.13
C GLY A 221 11.43 -21.71 -14.80
N CYS A 222 10.80 -20.75 -14.09
CA CYS A 222 11.39 -19.45 -13.83
C CYS A 222 12.60 -19.59 -12.92
N GLY A 223 13.79 -19.41 -13.50
CA GLY A 223 15.07 -19.56 -12.84
C GLY A 223 15.46 -18.33 -12.02
N LEU A 224 15.84 -18.55 -10.75
CA LEU A 224 16.29 -17.49 -9.85
C LEU A 224 17.65 -17.84 -9.24
N PRO A 225 18.52 -16.86 -8.99
CA PRO A 225 19.76 -17.08 -8.25
C PRO A 225 19.48 -17.45 -6.78
N GLY A 226 20.46 -18.01 -6.09
CA GLY A 226 20.30 -18.47 -4.70
C GLY A 226 19.98 -17.34 -3.72
N ASP A 227 20.46 -16.15 -3.98
CA ASP A 227 20.26 -14.94 -3.19
C ASP A 227 18.91 -14.25 -3.45
N ALA A 228 18.10 -14.76 -4.39
CA ALA A 228 16.71 -14.32 -4.57
C ALA A 228 15.79 -14.77 -3.43
N GLN A 229 16.19 -15.77 -2.63
CA GLN A 229 15.43 -16.17 -1.45
C GLN A 229 15.36 -15.02 -0.44
N LEU A 230 14.13 -14.69 -0.02
CA LEU A 230 13.86 -13.61 0.93
C LEU A 230 13.54 -14.19 2.31
N GLY A 231 14.37 -13.88 3.28
CA GLY A 231 14.26 -14.42 4.63
C GLY A 231 14.56 -15.92 4.75
N PRO A 232 14.17 -16.56 5.87
CA PRO A 232 14.48 -17.97 6.11
C PRO A 232 13.67 -18.90 5.20
N LEU A 233 14.29 -20.02 4.81
CA LEU A 233 13.60 -21.12 4.12
C LEU A 233 12.37 -21.54 4.94
N ASN A 234 11.24 -21.73 4.28
CA ASN A 234 9.95 -22.09 4.90
C ASN A 234 9.37 -21.04 5.87
N GLY A 235 9.94 -19.82 5.88
CA GLY A 235 9.44 -18.69 6.69
C GLY A 235 8.50 -17.74 5.95
N GLY A 236 8.19 -18.00 4.68
CA GLY A 236 7.49 -17.08 3.80
C GLY A 236 6.05 -16.76 4.21
N PHE A 237 5.30 -17.77 4.71
CA PHE A 237 3.93 -17.51 5.16
C PHE A 237 3.87 -16.54 6.34
N LYS A 238 4.74 -16.73 7.33
CA LYS A 238 4.85 -15.80 8.46
C LYS A 238 5.23 -14.40 7.98
N LEU A 239 6.17 -14.30 7.05
CA LEU A 239 6.61 -13.04 6.47
C LEU A 239 5.46 -12.34 5.70
N ALA A 240 4.69 -13.09 4.92
CA ALA A 240 3.51 -12.56 4.24
C ALA A 240 2.50 -11.98 5.24
N MET A 241 2.16 -12.70 6.29
CA MET A 241 1.21 -12.25 7.32
C MET A 241 1.73 -11.01 8.07
N GLN A 242 3.02 -10.98 8.43
CA GLN A 242 3.64 -9.79 9.07
C GLN A 242 3.58 -8.56 8.15
N THR A 243 3.83 -8.73 6.86
CA THR A 243 3.71 -7.65 5.87
C THR A 243 2.26 -7.14 5.81
N LEU A 244 1.30 -8.04 5.67
CA LEU A 244 -0.12 -7.69 5.64
C LEU A 244 -0.57 -7.01 6.93
N ASP A 245 -0.09 -7.41 8.10
CA ASP A 245 -0.46 -6.78 9.39
C ASP A 245 -0.07 -5.30 9.47
N ILE A 246 1.05 -4.90 8.87
CA ILE A 246 1.46 -3.48 8.79
C ILE A 246 0.49 -2.69 7.93
N PHE A 247 0.10 -3.23 6.77
CA PHE A 247 -0.62 -2.49 5.75
C PHE A 247 -2.15 -2.59 5.84
N ARG A 248 -2.72 -3.61 6.49
CA ARG A 248 -4.18 -3.85 6.54
C ARG A 248 -4.97 -2.69 7.15
N ALA A 249 -4.45 -2.04 8.19
CA ALA A 249 -5.13 -0.88 8.78
C ALA A 249 -5.22 0.29 7.81
N SER A 250 -4.21 0.47 6.96
CA SER A 250 -4.16 1.55 5.99
C SER A 250 -5.17 1.39 4.85
N VAL A 251 -5.65 0.15 4.58
CA VAL A 251 -6.74 -0.10 3.62
C VAL A 251 -8.04 0.59 4.07
N ALA A 252 -8.32 0.58 5.38
CA ALA A 252 -9.47 1.29 5.93
C ALA A 252 -9.33 2.81 5.72
N GLY A 253 -8.11 3.37 5.85
CA GLY A 253 -7.84 4.78 5.53
C GLY A 253 -8.19 5.12 4.08
N ALA A 254 -7.73 4.31 3.13
CA ALA A 254 -8.07 4.47 1.72
C ALA A 254 -9.59 4.45 1.46
N ALA A 255 -10.30 3.46 2.03
CA ALA A 255 -11.75 3.35 1.91
C ALA A 255 -12.48 4.58 2.47
N LEU A 256 -12.03 5.12 3.61
CA LEU A 256 -12.55 6.35 4.20
C LEU A 256 -12.27 7.56 3.31
N GLY A 257 -11.09 7.67 2.72
CA GLY A 257 -10.75 8.74 1.78
C GLY A 257 -11.70 8.78 0.58
N MET A 258 -11.89 7.64 -0.09
CA MET A 258 -12.83 7.50 -1.21
C MET A 258 -14.27 7.81 -0.80
N ALA A 259 -14.74 7.28 0.34
CA ALA A 259 -16.08 7.53 0.85
C ALA A 259 -16.30 9.03 1.15
N ARG A 260 -15.33 9.70 1.76
CA ARG A 260 -15.39 11.15 2.02
C ARG A 260 -15.43 11.96 0.73
N ARG A 261 -14.66 11.56 -0.30
CA ARG A 261 -14.70 12.19 -1.62
C ARG A 261 -16.10 12.04 -2.25
N ALA A 262 -16.64 10.83 -2.28
CA ALA A 262 -17.98 10.58 -2.82
C ALA A 262 -19.05 11.40 -2.09
N LEU A 263 -19.00 11.47 -0.76
CA LEU A 263 -19.90 12.28 0.04
C LEU A 263 -19.74 13.79 -0.23
N ALA A 264 -18.52 14.27 -0.45
CA ALA A 264 -18.25 15.69 -0.71
C ALA A 264 -18.78 16.12 -2.09
N GLU A 265 -18.79 15.22 -3.06
CA GLU A 265 -19.30 15.48 -4.41
C GLU A 265 -20.82 15.30 -4.54
N HIS A 266 -21.46 14.60 -3.61
CA HIS A 266 -22.89 14.30 -3.73
C HIS A 266 -23.76 15.57 -3.66
N PRO A 267 -24.62 15.83 -4.65
CA PRO A 267 -25.41 17.10 -4.76
C PRO A 267 -26.29 17.41 -3.55
N ALA A 268 -26.83 16.38 -2.88
CA ALA A 268 -27.65 16.57 -1.69
C ALA A 268 -26.87 17.12 -0.50
N ARG A 269 -25.59 16.74 -0.33
CA ARG A 269 -24.74 17.29 0.73
C ARG A 269 -24.31 18.73 0.46
N ARG A 270 -24.10 19.11 -0.79
CA ARG A 270 -23.89 20.53 -1.13
C ARG A 270 -25.06 21.40 -0.66
N ARG A 271 -26.29 20.90 -0.78
CA ARG A 271 -27.50 21.61 -0.30
C ARG A 271 -27.63 21.60 1.23
N VAL A 272 -27.26 20.52 1.89
CA VAL A 272 -27.32 20.39 3.37
C VAL A 272 -26.20 21.23 4.02
N ALA A 273 -24.99 21.20 3.53
CA ALA A 273 -23.91 22.07 4.01
C ALA A 273 -24.26 23.56 3.83
N HIS A 274 -24.88 23.95 2.72
CA HIS A 274 -25.39 25.31 2.52
C HIS A 274 -26.48 25.67 3.54
N ARG A 275 -27.37 24.74 3.90
CA ARG A 275 -28.44 25.00 4.88
C ARG A 275 -27.93 25.08 6.32
N PHE A 276 -26.92 24.27 6.69
CA PHE A 276 -26.37 24.26 8.05
C PHE A 276 -25.22 25.25 8.25
N GLY A 277 -24.46 25.59 7.21
CA GLY A 277 -23.41 26.62 7.25
C GLY A 277 -23.95 28.05 7.38
N GLN A 278 -25.25 28.27 7.19
CA GLN A 278 -25.92 29.59 7.36
C GLN A 278 -26.62 29.76 8.72
N ARG A 279 -26.48 28.83 9.67
CA ARG A 279 -26.95 29.06 11.03
C ARG A 279 -25.93 29.91 11.79
N PRO A 280 -26.24 31.20 12.11
CA PRO A 280 -25.39 31.97 13.01
C PRO A 280 -25.37 31.26 14.37
N ALA A 281 -24.22 31.26 15.04
CA ALA A 281 -24.06 30.83 16.40
C ALA A 281 -24.94 31.65 17.36
N ARG A 282 -26.19 31.24 17.51
CA ARG A 282 -27.10 31.72 18.54
C ARG A 282 -27.39 30.54 19.44
N HIS A 283 -26.63 30.41 20.51
CA HIS A 283 -27.02 29.86 21.82
C HIS A 283 -25.75 29.52 22.66
N ALA A 284 -25.00 30.58 22.99
CA ALA A 284 -24.05 30.52 24.11
C ALA A 284 -24.10 31.83 24.92
N GLN A 285 -25.31 32.31 25.17
CA GLN A 285 -25.54 33.39 26.14
C GLN A 285 -26.95 33.27 26.68
N ARG A 286 -27.19 32.31 27.56
CA ARG A 286 -28.25 32.36 28.60
C ARG A 286 -27.84 31.45 29.74
N GLY A 287 -27.37 32.05 30.85
CA GLY A 287 -27.10 31.29 32.06
C GLY A 287 -26.10 31.91 33.03
N ALA A 288 -25.98 33.23 33.04
CA ALA A 288 -25.36 33.90 34.20
C ALA A 288 -26.28 35.05 34.60
N GLY A 289 -27.28 34.74 35.36
CA GLY A 289 -28.22 35.70 35.95
C GLY A 289 -28.48 35.33 37.38
N HIS A 290 -27.85 36.03 38.25
CA HIS A 290 -28.13 36.29 39.67
C HIS A 290 -29.37 35.58 40.29
N ARG A 291 -29.13 34.86 41.38
CA ARG A 291 -30.05 34.86 42.54
C ARG A 291 -29.27 35.39 43.74
N GLY A 292 -29.64 36.64 44.11
CA GLY A 292 -29.27 37.24 45.35
C GLY A 292 -29.95 36.51 46.48
N ALA A 293 -29.27 36.60 47.60
CA ALA A 293 -29.78 36.30 48.94
C ALA A 293 -30.91 37.26 49.31
N GLU A 294 -31.92 36.74 50.03
CA GLU A 294 -32.55 37.41 51.15
C GLU A 294 -33.53 36.45 51.84
N ASP A 295 -33.26 36.26 53.11
CA ASP A 295 -34.09 36.18 54.34
C ASP A 295 -35.38 35.34 54.32
N VAL A 296 -35.50 34.33 55.15
CA VAL A 296 -36.02 34.18 56.53
C VAL A 296 -35.80 32.76 57.03
#